data_cbccfe85dcf0419440490f04c6337abf
#
_entry.id   cbccfe85dcf0419440490f04c6337abf
#
_cell.length_a   1.000
_cell.length_b   1.000
_cell.length_c   1.000
_cell.angle_alpha   90.00
_cell.angle_beta   90.00
_cell.angle_gamma   90.00
#
_symmetry.space_group_name_H-M   'P 1'
#
loop_
_entity.id
_entity.type
_entity.pdbx_description
1 polymer ?
#
loop_
_entity_poly.entity_id
_entity_poly.type
_entity_poly.pdbx_seq_one_letter_code
_entity_poly.pdbx_strand_id
1 'polypeptide(L)'
;MQTLNNKISNKTPFKNASDALTSILFLVLSSLLLVGCGGGSAPIDLNPPSNSNDTPTTDPVVTDPVVTDPVVTDPVVTDPVVTDPVVTDPVVTDPVVTDPVVEPTYKVTGTFCSCGPTSQTNSSINRDTENLDYLDGVLVRISWADMNPQAGIYDWSYLDEQIGYAEQRNTKIALAILNGPYAPTWLAEEGATMFEYTLRGNVVSLPLPWDAVYLSYYQAFIEELGARYSGNEFIDLVHITNSTTNGFEMQYTFDSAQITDFKTAGYTEELLINSWTTIIDAYATAFPNKPVDVEVHPVFFSDKIATDVVDHGLALYGKRFGVLAAWWSEHNAKNVYTSMFTILKKVQKESFAGVQLVGAVSTGLNPLTEEQLAAALQLAIDNGFYYMEIWNNDLANTQLSDLITNNDNLIEAQTAVQ
;
A
#
# COMPACT_ATOMS: atom_id res chain seq x y z
N MET A 1 27.47 48.59 52.50
CA MET A 1 27.21 49.99 52.08
C MET A 1 26.93 49.98 50.59
N GLN A 2 25.71 50.42 50.24
CA GLN A 2 25.29 51.01 48.96
C GLN A 2 25.37 50.13 47.69
N THR A 3 24.42 50.12 46.78
CA THR A 3 23.01 50.55 46.71
C THR A 3 22.39 49.88 45.48
N LEU A 4 21.11 49.56 45.57
CA LEU A 4 20.18 49.17 44.50
C LEU A 4 20.23 50.19 43.30
N ASN A 5 20.00 49.68 42.11
CA ASN A 5 19.08 50.38 41.21
C ASN A 5 18.40 49.44 40.21
N ASN A 6 17.10 49.40 40.37
CA ASN A 6 16.09 48.89 39.42
C ASN A 6 16.12 49.63 38.10
N LYS A 7 15.96 48.87 36.98
CA LYS A 7 15.36 49.44 35.79
C LYS A 7 14.30 48.46 35.23
N ILE A 8 13.06 48.81 35.51
CA ILE A 8 11.86 48.33 34.83
C ILE A 8 11.90 48.91 33.41
N SER A 9 11.77 48.08 32.39
CA SER A 9 11.50 48.54 31.04
C SER A 9 10.24 47.85 30.50
N ASN A 10 9.32 48.69 30.13
CA ASN A 10 7.97 48.52 29.65
C ASN A 10 7.79 47.45 28.55
N LYS A 11 6.80 46.59 28.77
CA LYS A 11 6.13 45.80 27.71
C LYS A 11 5.15 46.71 26.96
N THR A 12 5.35 46.87 25.67
CA THR A 12 4.32 47.38 24.74
C THR A 12 3.41 46.24 24.30
N PRO A 13 2.08 46.43 24.20
CA PRO A 13 1.17 45.38 23.82
C PRO A 13 1.14 45.17 22.30
N PHE A 14 1.01 43.92 21.92
CA PHE A 14 0.80 43.49 20.53
C PHE A 14 -0.37 44.22 19.87
N LYS A 15 -0.12 44.81 18.72
CA LYS A 15 -1.14 45.31 17.79
C LYS A 15 -1.25 44.30 16.64
N ASN A 16 -2.48 43.87 16.43
CA ASN A 16 -3.04 43.15 15.29
C ASN A 16 -2.94 41.60 15.30
N ALA A 17 -4.13 41.00 15.34
CA ALA A 17 -4.42 39.57 15.19
C ALA A 17 -4.06 39.00 13.80
N SER A 18 -3.62 39.83 12.87
CA SER A 18 -3.21 39.46 11.51
C SER A 18 -1.84 38.79 11.44
N ASP A 19 -0.93 39.13 12.37
CA ASP A 19 0.45 38.61 12.32
C ASP A 19 0.56 37.18 12.89
N ALA A 20 -0.41 36.76 13.69
CA ALA A 20 -0.46 35.41 14.24
C ALA A 20 -0.95 34.37 13.20
N LEU A 21 -1.84 34.76 12.30
CA LEU A 21 -2.31 33.87 11.23
C LEU A 21 -1.25 33.62 10.15
N THR A 22 -0.42 34.63 9.85
CA THR A 22 0.62 34.50 8.83
C THR A 22 1.77 33.59 9.30
N SER A 23 2.09 33.61 10.60
CA SER A 23 3.15 32.75 11.17
C SER A 23 2.71 31.28 11.28
N ILE A 24 1.43 31.02 11.53
CA ILE A 24 0.87 29.66 11.57
C ILE A 24 0.78 29.07 10.15
N LEU A 25 0.46 29.89 9.16
CA LEU A 25 0.39 29.45 7.76
C LEU A 25 1.77 29.08 7.18
N PHE A 26 2.83 29.77 7.60
CA PHE A 26 4.21 29.46 7.17
C PHE A 26 4.77 28.18 7.84
N LEU A 27 4.35 27.85 9.07
CA LEU A 27 4.76 26.63 9.75
C LEU A 27 4.06 25.38 9.19
N VAL A 28 2.82 25.51 8.73
CA VAL A 28 2.06 24.40 8.12
C VAL A 28 2.53 24.13 6.69
N LEU A 29 2.95 25.18 5.93
CA LEU A 29 3.46 24.99 4.57
C LEU A 29 4.87 24.37 4.53
N SER A 30 5.68 24.54 5.59
CA SER A 30 7.02 23.94 5.65
C SER A 30 7.01 22.48 6.09
N SER A 31 5.93 21.97 6.68
CA SER A 31 5.80 20.56 7.06
C SER A 31 5.19 19.67 5.94
N LEU A 32 4.61 20.24 4.89
CA LEU A 32 4.08 19.48 3.74
C LEU A 32 5.12 19.09 2.69
N LEU A 33 6.39 19.48 2.87
CA LEU A 33 7.49 19.17 1.92
C LEU A 33 8.33 17.96 2.33
N LEU A 34 7.88 17.13 3.27
CA LEU A 34 8.70 16.22 4.04
C LEU A 34 8.36 14.72 3.89
N VAL A 35 7.94 14.28 2.72
CA VAL A 35 7.96 12.85 2.40
C VAL A 35 8.99 12.60 1.31
N GLY A 36 10.21 12.46 1.73
CA GLY A 36 11.32 12.05 0.90
C GLY A 36 11.57 10.56 1.07
N CYS A 37 11.08 9.72 0.18
CA CYS A 37 11.76 8.47 -0.09
C CYS A 37 13.18 8.80 -0.53
N GLY A 38 14.16 8.59 0.34
CA GLY A 38 15.57 8.73 0.02
C GLY A 38 16.03 7.59 -0.88
N GLY A 39 15.88 7.76 -2.17
CA GLY A 39 16.52 6.92 -3.16
C GLY A 39 17.04 7.81 -4.27
N GLY A 40 18.36 7.96 -4.38
CA GLY A 40 18.97 8.65 -5.51
C GLY A 40 18.72 7.88 -6.79
N SER A 41 17.80 8.37 -7.61
CA SER A 41 17.57 7.82 -8.94
C SER A 41 18.41 8.63 -9.94
N ALA A 42 19.25 7.94 -10.69
CA ALA A 42 19.82 8.45 -11.92
C ALA A 42 18.70 8.81 -12.92
N PRO A 43 18.93 9.78 -13.82
CA PRO A 43 17.90 10.18 -14.77
C PRO A 43 17.56 9.04 -15.73
N ILE A 44 16.29 8.80 -15.90
CA ILE A 44 15.77 7.89 -16.93
C ILE A 44 15.96 8.57 -18.29
N ASP A 45 16.72 7.93 -19.17
CA ASP A 45 16.94 8.36 -20.54
C ASP A 45 15.74 7.91 -21.41
N LEU A 46 14.86 8.86 -21.72
CA LEU A 46 13.70 8.64 -22.57
C LEU A 46 14.07 8.93 -24.04
N ASN A 47 14.72 8.00 -24.72
CA ASN A 47 14.80 8.02 -26.17
C ASN A 47 13.91 6.92 -26.75
N PRO A 48 12.95 7.26 -27.60
CA PRO A 48 12.15 6.25 -28.30
C PRO A 48 12.97 5.58 -29.41
N PRO A 49 12.80 4.27 -29.66
CA PRO A 49 13.44 3.62 -30.78
C PRO A 49 12.83 4.06 -32.10
N SER A 50 13.70 4.32 -33.06
CA SER A 50 13.38 4.75 -34.41
C SER A 50 12.62 3.68 -35.20
N ASN A 51 11.53 4.10 -35.83
CA ASN A 51 10.77 3.37 -36.85
C ASN A 51 11.64 2.91 -38.02
N SER A 52 11.58 1.63 -38.34
CA SER A 52 11.82 1.14 -39.70
C SER A 52 10.52 0.51 -40.22
N ASN A 53 9.94 1.16 -41.23
CA ASN A 53 8.84 0.66 -42.04
C ASN A 53 9.28 -0.56 -42.85
N ASP A 54 8.53 -1.66 -42.75
CA ASP A 54 8.35 -2.58 -43.85
C ASP A 54 6.94 -3.15 -43.80
N THR A 55 6.14 -2.79 -44.76
CA THR A 55 4.78 -3.25 -45.01
C THR A 55 4.80 -4.46 -45.90
N PRO A 56 4.17 -5.58 -45.58
CA PRO A 56 3.70 -6.54 -46.58
C PRO A 56 2.19 -6.34 -46.79
N THR A 57 1.86 -6.01 -48.00
CA THR A 57 0.51 -6.07 -48.57
C THR A 57 0.02 -7.51 -48.63
N THR A 58 -1.13 -7.80 -48.01
CA THR A 58 -1.87 -9.03 -48.26
C THR A 58 -3.28 -8.68 -48.78
N ASP A 59 -3.65 -9.28 -49.91
CA ASP A 59 -4.94 -9.16 -50.59
C ASP A 59 -6.11 -9.70 -49.72
N PRO A 60 -7.33 -9.17 -49.86
CA PRO A 60 -8.49 -9.61 -49.11
C PRO A 60 -8.99 -10.98 -49.60
N VAL A 61 -9.13 -11.91 -48.67
CA VAL A 61 -9.82 -13.18 -48.90
C VAL A 61 -11.32 -12.97 -48.82
N VAL A 62 -11.99 -13.22 -49.94
CA VAL A 62 -13.45 -13.25 -50.04
C VAL A 62 -13.94 -14.59 -49.54
N THR A 63 -14.71 -14.63 -48.47
CA THR A 63 -15.41 -15.84 -47.97
C THR A 63 -16.88 -15.75 -48.33
N ASP A 64 -17.38 -16.78 -49.06
CA ASP A 64 -18.79 -16.95 -49.42
C ASP A 64 -19.64 -17.28 -48.18
N PRO A 65 -20.90 -16.84 -48.11
CA PRO A 65 -21.79 -17.16 -47.00
C PRO A 65 -22.26 -18.61 -47.02
N VAL A 66 -22.08 -19.32 -45.92
CA VAL A 66 -22.62 -20.65 -45.69
C VAL A 66 -24.12 -20.54 -45.44
N VAL A 67 -24.93 -21.09 -46.34
CA VAL A 67 -26.38 -21.25 -46.14
C VAL A 67 -26.62 -22.54 -45.28
N THR A 68 -27.16 -22.38 -44.08
CA THR A 68 -27.62 -23.51 -43.26
C THR A 68 -29.13 -23.66 -43.37
N ASP A 69 -29.57 -24.86 -43.81
CA ASP A 69 -30.99 -25.23 -43.87
C ASP A 69 -31.57 -25.40 -42.43
N PRO A 70 -32.87 -25.08 -42.24
CA PRO A 70 -33.51 -25.24 -40.92
C PRO A 70 -33.79 -26.73 -40.63
N VAL A 71 -33.29 -27.17 -39.47
CA VAL A 71 -33.64 -28.52 -38.96
C VAL A 71 -35.06 -28.50 -38.41
N VAL A 72 -35.94 -29.26 -39.01
CA VAL A 72 -37.30 -29.50 -38.52
C VAL A 72 -37.21 -30.61 -37.46
N THR A 73 -37.54 -30.31 -36.20
CA THR A 73 -37.65 -31.30 -35.12
C THR A 73 -39.12 -31.60 -34.88
N ASP A 74 -39.48 -32.88 -35.03
CA ASP A 74 -40.82 -33.41 -34.68
C ASP A 74 -41.07 -33.34 -33.15
N PRO A 75 -42.30 -33.07 -32.70
CA PRO A 75 -42.63 -33.06 -31.27
C PRO A 75 -42.58 -34.45 -30.67
N VAL A 76 -41.77 -34.61 -29.63
CA VAL A 76 -41.74 -35.83 -28.83
C VAL A 76 -42.98 -35.83 -27.90
N VAL A 77 -43.89 -36.76 -28.11
CA VAL A 77 -45.00 -37.03 -27.20
C VAL A 77 -44.48 -37.85 -26.03
N THR A 78 -44.44 -37.27 -24.84
CA THR A 78 -44.12 -38.02 -23.60
C THR A 78 -45.38 -38.38 -22.87
N ASP A 79 -45.60 -39.71 -22.65
CA ASP A 79 -46.68 -40.22 -21.81
C ASP A 79 -46.46 -39.80 -20.33
N PRO A 80 -47.55 -39.55 -19.57
CA PRO A 80 -47.41 -39.18 -18.15
C PRO A 80 -46.92 -40.38 -17.33
N VAL A 81 -45.77 -40.20 -16.68
CA VAL A 81 -45.25 -41.14 -15.70
C VAL A 81 -46.05 -40.97 -14.41
N VAL A 82 -46.85 -41.99 -14.04
CA VAL A 82 -47.49 -42.08 -12.73
C VAL A 82 -46.43 -42.49 -11.72
N THR A 83 -46.05 -41.58 -10.85
CA THR A 83 -45.15 -41.86 -9.71
C THR A 83 -45.98 -42.11 -8.47
N ASP A 84 -45.85 -43.32 -7.90
CA ASP A 84 -46.41 -43.64 -6.58
C ASP A 84 -45.75 -42.76 -5.50
N PRO A 85 -46.49 -42.36 -4.45
CA PRO A 85 -45.92 -41.57 -3.37
C PRO A 85 -44.87 -42.36 -2.60
N VAL A 86 -43.63 -41.92 -2.65
CA VAL A 86 -42.54 -42.43 -1.79
C VAL A 86 -42.78 -41.93 -0.37
N VAL A 87 -43.14 -42.82 0.54
CA VAL A 87 -43.17 -42.56 1.98
C VAL A 87 -41.70 -42.49 2.44
N THR A 88 -41.20 -41.29 2.69
CA THR A 88 -39.88 -41.13 3.31
C THR A 88 -40.05 -41.04 4.82
N ASP A 89 -39.48 -42.02 5.54
CA ASP A 89 -39.33 -41.94 6.98
C ASP A 89 -38.50 -40.69 7.37
N PRO A 90 -38.83 -40.02 8.48
CA PRO A 90 -38.05 -38.86 8.92
C PRO A 90 -36.63 -39.30 9.26
N VAL A 91 -35.65 -38.79 8.50
CA VAL A 91 -34.23 -38.91 8.84
C VAL A 91 -33.98 -38.10 10.09
N VAL A 92 -33.78 -38.79 11.21
CA VAL A 92 -33.26 -38.15 12.42
C VAL A 92 -31.77 -37.83 12.15
N THR A 93 -31.47 -36.60 11.81
CA THR A 93 -30.08 -36.13 11.76
C THR A 93 -29.64 -35.77 13.18
N ASP A 94 -28.69 -36.52 13.69
CA ASP A 94 -27.98 -36.13 14.91
C ASP A 94 -27.38 -34.71 14.71
N PRO A 95 -27.38 -33.86 15.74
CA PRO A 95 -26.76 -32.55 15.63
C PRO A 95 -25.28 -32.73 15.29
N VAL A 96 -24.89 -32.21 14.13
CA VAL A 96 -23.46 -32.11 13.76
C VAL A 96 -22.80 -31.22 14.79
N VAL A 97 -22.02 -31.81 15.69
CA VAL A 97 -21.12 -31.08 16.56
C VAL A 97 -20.03 -30.53 15.63
N THR A 98 -20.19 -29.30 15.19
CA THR A 98 -19.09 -28.60 14.53
C THR A 98 -18.06 -28.22 15.59
N ASP A 99 -16.87 -28.78 15.47
CA ASP A 99 -15.74 -28.30 16.28
C ASP A 99 -15.67 -26.78 16.16
N PRO A 100 -15.31 -26.07 17.23
CA PRO A 100 -15.17 -24.62 17.17
C PRO A 100 -14.19 -24.26 16.03
N VAL A 101 -14.66 -23.45 15.08
CA VAL A 101 -13.81 -22.92 14.02
C VAL A 101 -12.73 -22.11 14.73
N VAL A 102 -11.51 -22.63 14.74
CA VAL A 102 -10.35 -21.87 15.22
C VAL A 102 -10.09 -20.79 14.17
N GLU A 103 -10.46 -19.57 14.50
CA GLU A 103 -10.12 -18.42 13.64
C GLU A 103 -8.60 -18.37 13.44
N PRO A 104 -8.11 -18.27 12.21
CA PRO A 104 -6.68 -18.18 11.97
C PRO A 104 -6.12 -16.92 12.65
N THR A 105 -5.07 -17.12 13.46
CA THR A 105 -4.33 -16.00 14.03
C THR A 105 -3.26 -15.56 13.04
N TYR A 106 -3.36 -14.34 12.55
CA TYR A 106 -2.34 -13.74 11.69
C TYR A 106 -1.31 -13.04 12.58
N LYS A 107 -0.07 -13.52 12.52
CA LYS A 107 1.04 -12.93 13.26
C LYS A 107 1.82 -12.01 12.32
N VAL A 108 1.47 -10.72 12.31
CA VAL A 108 2.18 -9.69 11.52
C VAL A 108 3.11 -8.94 12.47
N THR A 109 4.34 -9.40 12.55
CA THR A 109 5.34 -8.91 13.50
C THR A 109 6.74 -9.06 12.92
N GLY A 110 7.69 -8.30 13.45
CA GLY A 110 9.09 -8.42 13.13
C GLY A 110 9.71 -7.13 12.60
N THR A 111 11.02 -7.17 12.47
CA THR A 111 11.82 -6.09 11.91
C THR A 111 12.04 -6.35 10.42
N PHE A 112 11.50 -5.48 9.59
CA PHE A 112 11.59 -5.56 8.13
C PHE A 112 12.46 -4.45 7.57
N CYS A 113 13.25 -4.77 6.56
CA CYS A 113 14.00 -3.78 5.81
C CYS A 113 13.10 -3.05 4.82
N SER A 114 12.96 -1.73 4.95
CA SER A 114 12.51 -0.89 3.85
C SER A 114 13.69 -0.70 2.88
N CYS A 115 14.03 -1.74 2.17
CA CYS A 115 15.21 -1.86 1.34
C CYS A 115 14.92 -1.56 -0.12
N GLY A 116 15.65 -0.62 -0.62
CA GLY A 116 15.90 -0.52 -2.03
C GLY A 116 14.81 0.07 -2.89
N PRO A 117 15.16 0.26 -4.12
CA PRO A 117 14.33 0.85 -5.14
C PRO A 117 13.32 -0.16 -5.69
N THR A 118 12.41 0.37 -6.44
CA THR A 118 11.24 -0.26 -7.01
C THR A 118 11.45 -0.68 -8.46
N SER A 119 12.70 -0.82 -8.88
CA SER A 119 13.06 -1.16 -10.27
C SER A 119 13.48 -2.63 -10.38
N GLN A 120 13.14 -3.27 -11.47
CA GLN A 120 13.56 -4.64 -11.81
C GLN A 120 15.08 -4.83 -11.83
N THR A 121 15.85 -3.76 -12.01
CA THR A 121 17.31 -3.83 -12.07
C THR A 121 17.98 -3.89 -10.71
N ASN A 122 17.22 -3.70 -9.63
CA ASN A 122 17.76 -3.61 -8.27
C ASN A 122 17.03 -4.58 -7.34
N SER A 123 17.79 -5.39 -6.62
CA SER A 123 17.25 -6.24 -5.57
C SER A 123 16.70 -5.39 -4.40
N SER A 124 15.51 -5.72 -3.90
CA SER A 124 14.98 -5.14 -2.66
C SER A 124 15.72 -5.69 -1.44
N ILE A 125 16.36 -6.84 -1.56
CA ILE A 125 17.18 -7.43 -0.51
C ILE A 125 18.57 -6.82 -0.64
N ASN A 126 18.92 -5.96 0.31
CA ASN A 126 20.21 -5.28 0.34
C ASN A 126 21.27 -6.21 0.91
N ARG A 127 22.45 -6.31 0.23
CA ARG A 127 23.54 -7.16 0.66
C ARG A 127 24.13 -6.77 2.02
N ASP A 128 24.09 -5.48 2.36
CA ASP A 128 24.62 -5.00 3.65
C ASP A 128 23.74 -5.42 4.83
N THR A 129 22.50 -5.86 4.57
CA THR A 129 21.56 -6.35 5.59
C THR A 129 21.31 -7.87 5.54
N GLU A 130 21.98 -8.60 4.64
CA GLU A 130 21.74 -10.04 4.42
C GLU A 130 21.98 -10.93 5.64
N ASN A 131 22.86 -10.52 6.53
CA ASN A 131 23.33 -11.33 7.66
C ASN A 131 22.98 -10.71 9.02
N LEU A 132 21.92 -9.90 9.07
CA LEU A 132 21.47 -9.33 10.33
C LEU A 132 20.50 -10.28 11.02
N ASP A 133 20.88 -10.80 12.17
CA ASP A 133 20.12 -11.82 12.92
C ASP A 133 18.73 -11.31 13.37
N TYR A 134 18.55 -9.99 13.43
CA TYR A 134 17.29 -9.35 13.82
C TYR A 134 16.40 -8.98 12.61
N LEU A 135 16.74 -9.40 11.39
CA LEU A 135 15.94 -9.09 10.22
C LEU A 135 15.01 -10.25 9.87
N ASP A 136 13.71 -10.08 10.14
CA ASP A 136 12.68 -11.07 9.81
C ASP A 136 12.31 -11.05 8.34
N GLY A 137 12.32 -9.88 7.71
CA GLY A 137 11.87 -9.74 6.34
C GLY A 137 12.30 -8.48 5.61
N VAL A 138 11.80 -8.37 4.40
CA VAL A 138 12.08 -7.25 3.49
C VAL A 138 10.78 -6.77 2.85
N LEU A 139 10.59 -5.45 2.82
CA LEU A 139 9.57 -4.82 1.99
C LEU A 139 10.00 -4.86 0.52
N VAL A 140 9.35 -5.68 -0.28
CA VAL A 140 9.55 -5.78 -1.73
C VAL A 140 8.53 -4.89 -2.44
N ARG A 141 9.00 -3.81 -3.05
CA ARG A 141 8.20 -2.90 -3.86
C ARG A 141 8.49 -3.14 -5.33
N ILE A 142 7.44 -3.27 -6.13
CA ILE A 142 7.56 -3.48 -7.58
C ILE A 142 6.54 -2.57 -8.27
N SER A 143 6.97 -1.90 -9.34
CA SER A 143 6.09 -1.11 -10.20
C SER A 143 5.07 -2.02 -10.90
N TRP A 144 3.78 -1.62 -10.90
CA TRP A 144 2.78 -2.32 -11.70
C TRP A 144 3.14 -2.35 -13.18
N ALA A 145 3.68 -1.25 -13.72
CA ALA A 145 4.12 -1.17 -15.11
C ALA A 145 5.19 -2.22 -15.46
N ASP A 146 6.11 -2.49 -14.53
CA ASP A 146 7.15 -3.50 -14.74
C ASP A 146 6.57 -4.92 -14.75
N MET A 147 5.58 -5.19 -13.90
CA MET A 147 4.94 -6.50 -13.82
C MET A 147 3.86 -6.72 -14.87
N ASN A 148 3.35 -5.67 -15.50
CA ASN A 148 2.30 -5.73 -16.51
C ASN A 148 2.64 -4.80 -17.70
N PRO A 149 3.68 -5.14 -18.49
CA PRO A 149 4.20 -4.25 -19.53
C PRO A 149 3.24 -4.01 -20.69
N GLN A 150 2.24 -4.87 -20.89
CA GLN A 150 1.17 -4.73 -21.89
C GLN A 150 -0.13 -5.30 -21.30
N ALA A 151 -1.27 -4.88 -21.80
CA ALA A 151 -2.57 -5.39 -21.37
C ALA A 151 -2.63 -6.92 -21.49
N GLY A 152 -2.89 -7.59 -20.36
CA GLY A 152 -2.93 -9.05 -20.27
C GLY A 152 -1.60 -9.79 -20.42
N ILE A 153 -0.47 -9.08 -20.45
CA ILE A 153 0.88 -9.66 -20.47
C ILE A 153 1.57 -9.34 -19.14
N TYR A 154 2.01 -10.37 -18.43
CA TYR A 154 2.61 -10.24 -17.11
C TYR A 154 4.07 -10.70 -17.11
N ASP A 155 4.93 -9.94 -16.43
CA ASP A 155 6.32 -10.30 -16.17
C ASP A 155 6.52 -10.48 -14.66
N TRP A 156 6.60 -11.71 -14.23
CA TRP A 156 6.78 -12.11 -12.84
C TRP A 156 8.25 -12.28 -12.43
N SER A 157 9.18 -12.12 -13.36
CA SER A 157 10.59 -12.50 -13.19
C SER A 157 11.25 -11.81 -11.99
N TYR A 158 10.97 -10.54 -11.76
CA TYR A 158 11.52 -9.82 -10.61
C TYR A 158 10.99 -10.34 -9.27
N LEU A 159 9.70 -10.58 -9.15
CA LEU A 159 9.12 -11.10 -7.91
C LEU A 159 9.57 -12.55 -7.66
N ASP A 160 9.63 -13.37 -8.71
CA ASP A 160 10.17 -14.73 -8.61
C ASP A 160 11.63 -14.72 -8.11
N GLU A 161 12.45 -13.78 -8.57
CA GLU A 161 13.82 -13.59 -8.10
C GLU A 161 13.88 -13.20 -6.62
N GLN A 162 13.04 -12.22 -6.18
CA GLN A 162 12.98 -11.79 -4.78
C GLN A 162 12.52 -12.94 -3.86
N ILE A 163 11.54 -13.73 -4.30
CA ILE A 163 11.11 -14.93 -3.58
C ILE A 163 12.25 -15.95 -3.48
N GLY A 164 13.00 -16.15 -4.56
CA GLY A 164 14.19 -17.02 -4.53
C GLY A 164 15.27 -16.56 -3.54
N TYR A 165 15.46 -15.26 -3.38
CA TYR A 165 16.35 -14.72 -2.34
C TYR A 165 15.79 -14.91 -0.93
N ALA A 166 14.50 -14.71 -0.74
CA ALA A 166 13.81 -14.90 0.54
C ALA A 166 13.90 -16.38 0.97
N GLU A 167 13.66 -17.31 0.05
CA GLU A 167 13.78 -18.75 0.27
C GLU A 167 15.22 -19.14 0.70
N GLN A 168 16.24 -18.67 -0.04
CA GLN A 168 17.64 -18.97 0.25
C GLN A 168 18.09 -18.48 1.63
N ARG A 169 17.49 -17.40 2.12
CA ARG A 169 17.84 -16.75 3.40
C ARG A 169 16.88 -17.07 4.54
N ASN A 170 15.81 -17.81 4.25
CA ASN A 170 14.71 -18.05 5.18
C ASN A 170 14.17 -16.74 5.79
N THR A 171 14.02 -15.72 4.95
CA THR A 171 13.46 -14.39 5.33
C THR A 171 12.08 -14.20 4.72
N LYS A 172 11.28 -13.29 5.24
CA LYS A 172 9.91 -13.01 4.78
C LYS A 172 9.86 -11.80 3.85
N ILE A 173 8.77 -11.73 3.08
CA ILE A 173 8.46 -10.63 2.18
C ILE A 173 7.18 -9.94 2.65
N ALA A 174 7.22 -8.63 2.85
CA ALA A 174 6.07 -7.76 2.77
C ALA A 174 6.01 -7.22 1.33
N LEU A 175 4.92 -7.51 0.61
CA LEU A 175 4.80 -7.22 -0.81
C LEU A 175 3.97 -5.95 -1.05
N ALA A 176 4.50 -5.01 -1.83
CA ALA A 176 3.78 -3.83 -2.28
C ALA A 176 3.91 -3.63 -3.79
N ILE A 177 2.77 -3.56 -4.49
CA ILE A 177 2.76 -3.20 -5.91
C ILE A 177 2.56 -1.70 -6.04
N LEU A 178 3.58 -0.98 -6.50
CA LEU A 178 3.49 0.47 -6.67
C LEU A 178 2.57 0.82 -7.84
N ASN A 179 1.63 1.71 -7.56
CA ASN A 179 0.62 2.18 -8.48
C ASN A 179 0.81 3.69 -8.79
N GLY A 180 -0.25 4.41 -9.15
CA GLY A 180 -0.19 5.84 -9.45
C GLY A 180 0.77 6.16 -10.59
N PRO A 181 1.90 6.86 -10.36
CA PRO A 181 2.88 7.16 -11.40
C PRO A 181 3.66 5.92 -11.89
N TYR A 182 3.51 4.79 -11.22
CA TYR A 182 4.10 3.50 -11.59
C TYR A 182 3.07 2.55 -12.24
N ALA A 183 1.88 3.05 -12.56
CA ALA A 183 0.90 2.32 -13.35
C ALA A 183 1.35 2.24 -14.82
N PRO A 184 0.94 1.18 -15.57
CA PRO A 184 1.29 1.02 -16.96
C PRO A 184 0.78 2.17 -17.84
N THR A 185 1.63 2.67 -18.74
CA THR A 185 1.27 3.77 -19.64
C THR A 185 0.24 3.36 -20.70
N TRP A 186 0.17 2.08 -21.05
CA TRP A 186 -0.82 1.55 -21.99
C TRP A 186 -2.27 1.69 -21.48
N LEU A 187 -2.51 1.93 -20.18
CA LEU A 187 -3.83 2.22 -19.65
C LEU A 187 -4.52 3.41 -20.37
N ALA A 188 -3.75 4.44 -20.73
CA ALA A 188 -4.28 5.56 -21.50
C ALA A 188 -4.75 5.15 -22.91
N GLU A 189 -4.06 4.21 -23.54
CA GLU A 189 -4.43 3.66 -24.85
C GLU A 189 -5.69 2.80 -24.76
N GLU A 190 -5.89 2.12 -23.64
CA GLU A 190 -7.10 1.35 -23.34
C GLU A 190 -8.29 2.24 -22.88
N GLY A 191 -8.07 3.56 -22.76
CA GLY A 191 -9.13 4.53 -22.47
C GLY A 191 -9.25 4.96 -21.01
N ALA A 192 -8.31 4.61 -20.14
CA ALA A 192 -8.29 5.12 -18.78
C ALA A 192 -8.01 6.64 -18.77
N THR A 193 -8.71 7.36 -17.92
CA THR A 193 -8.50 8.80 -17.72
C THR A 193 -7.27 9.01 -16.86
N MET A 194 -6.27 9.69 -17.42
CA MET A 194 -5.02 10.01 -16.72
C MET A 194 -5.07 11.43 -16.17
N PHE A 195 -4.47 11.64 -15.00
CA PHE A 195 -4.30 12.94 -14.36
C PHE A 195 -2.82 13.30 -14.26
N GLU A 196 -2.43 14.40 -14.93
CA GLU A 196 -1.05 14.90 -14.90
C GLU A 196 -0.83 15.81 -13.66
N TYR A 197 0.32 15.65 -13.02
CA TYR A 197 0.74 16.47 -11.88
C TYR A 197 2.26 16.60 -11.82
N THR A 198 2.74 17.51 -10.99
CA THR A 198 4.18 17.68 -10.78
C THR A 198 4.62 16.98 -9.50
N LEU A 199 5.52 16.01 -9.65
CA LEU A 199 6.17 15.33 -8.53
C LEU A 199 7.67 15.63 -8.54
N ARG A 200 8.17 16.29 -7.50
CA ARG A 200 9.61 16.65 -7.37
C ARG A 200 10.19 17.37 -8.59
N GLY A 201 9.39 18.24 -9.21
CA GLY A 201 9.78 19.03 -10.39
C GLY A 201 9.63 18.31 -11.74
N ASN A 202 9.20 17.07 -11.77
CA ASN A 202 8.91 16.32 -12.98
C ASN A 202 7.40 16.22 -13.22
N VAL A 203 6.97 16.35 -14.46
CA VAL A 203 5.58 16.07 -14.83
C VAL A 203 5.43 14.56 -14.91
N VAL A 204 4.48 14.03 -14.15
CA VAL A 204 4.12 12.62 -14.11
C VAL A 204 2.60 12.50 -14.20
N SER A 205 2.09 11.31 -14.48
CA SER A 205 0.65 11.05 -14.51
C SER A 205 0.29 9.84 -13.67
N LEU A 206 -0.96 9.85 -13.21
CA LEU A 206 -1.59 8.69 -12.57
C LEU A 206 -2.96 8.45 -13.19
N PRO A 207 -3.45 7.21 -13.28
CA PRO A 207 -4.85 6.98 -13.63
C PRO A 207 -5.75 7.54 -12.53
N LEU A 208 -6.88 8.17 -12.91
CA LEU A 208 -7.85 8.62 -11.93
C LEU A 208 -8.32 7.42 -11.10
N PRO A 209 -8.25 7.45 -9.75
CA PRO A 209 -8.54 6.29 -8.91
C PRO A 209 -9.95 5.70 -9.09
N TRP A 210 -10.91 6.53 -9.48
CA TRP A 210 -12.31 6.13 -9.73
C TRP A 210 -12.61 5.81 -11.20
N ASP A 211 -11.61 5.82 -12.08
CA ASP A 211 -11.80 5.50 -13.49
C ASP A 211 -12.11 3.99 -13.64
N ALA A 212 -13.21 3.69 -14.36
CA ALA A 212 -13.69 2.32 -14.48
C ALA A 212 -12.74 1.41 -15.28
N VAL A 213 -12.01 1.96 -16.26
CA VAL A 213 -11.03 1.21 -17.06
C VAL A 213 -9.82 0.87 -16.18
N TYR A 214 -9.30 1.87 -15.44
CA TYR A 214 -8.23 1.66 -14.48
C TYR A 214 -8.60 0.56 -13.45
N LEU A 215 -9.75 0.70 -12.79
CA LEU A 215 -10.19 -0.25 -11.78
C LEU A 215 -10.32 -1.67 -12.34
N SER A 216 -10.88 -1.81 -13.56
CA SER A 216 -11.04 -3.11 -14.21
C SER A 216 -9.69 -3.79 -14.48
N TYR A 217 -8.72 -3.07 -15.03
CA TYR A 217 -7.40 -3.63 -15.32
C TYR A 217 -6.59 -3.91 -14.07
N TYR A 218 -6.70 -3.05 -13.05
CA TYR A 218 -5.98 -3.28 -11.80
C TYR A 218 -6.54 -4.46 -11.00
N GLN A 219 -7.87 -4.63 -10.96
CA GLN A 219 -8.50 -5.82 -10.37
C GLN A 219 -8.07 -7.11 -11.08
N ALA A 220 -8.04 -7.11 -12.43
CA ALA A 220 -7.58 -8.27 -13.20
C ALA A 220 -6.10 -8.59 -12.91
N PHE A 221 -5.24 -7.57 -12.78
CA PHE A 221 -3.84 -7.76 -12.41
C PHE A 221 -3.72 -8.35 -10.99
N ILE A 222 -4.49 -7.86 -10.02
CA ILE A 222 -4.50 -8.37 -8.64
C ILE A 222 -4.96 -9.84 -8.60
N GLU A 223 -5.96 -10.21 -9.40
CA GLU A 223 -6.44 -11.60 -9.51
C GLU A 223 -5.32 -12.53 -10.00
N GLU A 224 -4.60 -12.16 -11.05
CA GLU A 224 -3.47 -12.94 -11.59
C GLU A 224 -2.28 -13.01 -10.60
N LEU A 225 -1.99 -11.90 -9.90
CA LEU A 225 -0.99 -11.86 -8.84
C LEU A 225 -1.34 -12.85 -7.72
N GLY A 226 -2.59 -12.84 -7.27
CA GLY A 226 -3.08 -13.74 -6.23
C GLY A 226 -3.12 -15.20 -6.68
N ALA A 227 -3.55 -15.46 -7.93
CA ALA A 227 -3.56 -16.80 -8.51
C ALA A 227 -2.16 -17.45 -8.50
N ARG A 228 -1.11 -16.61 -8.71
CA ARG A 228 0.27 -17.08 -8.72
C ARG A 228 0.89 -17.19 -7.32
N TYR A 229 0.63 -16.21 -6.44
CA TYR A 229 1.45 -16.04 -5.22
C TYR A 229 0.70 -16.16 -3.89
N SER A 230 -0.63 -16.31 -3.86
CA SER A 230 -1.38 -16.40 -2.60
C SER A 230 -0.99 -17.57 -1.71
N GLY A 231 -0.49 -18.66 -2.31
CA GLY A 231 0.02 -19.84 -1.60
C GLY A 231 1.50 -19.79 -1.23
N ASN A 232 2.24 -18.73 -1.60
CA ASN A 232 3.68 -18.66 -1.34
C ASN A 232 3.96 -18.37 0.14
N GLU A 233 4.73 -19.23 0.82
CA GLU A 233 4.98 -19.13 2.27
C GLU A 233 5.96 -18.02 2.67
N PHE A 234 6.74 -17.47 1.72
CA PHE A 234 7.68 -16.39 1.98
C PHE A 234 7.01 -15.02 1.91
N ILE A 235 5.86 -14.86 1.23
CA ILE A 235 5.05 -13.65 1.30
C ILE A 235 4.22 -13.71 2.56
N ASP A 236 4.55 -12.85 3.52
CA ASP A 236 3.95 -12.83 4.86
C ASP A 236 2.86 -11.76 5.02
N LEU A 237 3.03 -10.63 4.34
CA LEU A 237 2.11 -9.49 4.32
C LEU A 237 1.95 -8.94 2.90
N VAL A 238 0.75 -8.49 2.54
CA VAL A 238 0.51 -7.79 1.27
C VAL A 238 -0.05 -6.40 1.54
N HIS A 239 0.70 -5.37 1.17
CA HIS A 239 0.26 -3.98 1.26
C HIS A 239 -0.68 -3.66 0.09
N ILE A 240 -1.87 -3.20 0.42
CA ILE A 240 -2.88 -2.76 -0.55
C ILE A 240 -2.50 -1.36 -1.02
N THR A 241 -2.34 -1.20 -2.32
CA THR A 241 -2.00 0.08 -2.95
C THR A 241 -3.07 0.51 -3.94
N ASN A 242 -3.16 1.80 -4.20
CA ASN A 242 -4.10 2.38 -5.16
C ASN A 242 -3.40 3.50 -5.94
N SER A 243 -4.09 4.09 -6.91
CA SER A 243 -3.59 5.23 -7.67
C SER A 243 -3.46 6.47 -6.79
N THR A 244 -2.26 6.69 -6.24
CA THR A 244 -1.88 7.83 -5.40
C THR A 244 -0.61 8.48 -5.92
N THR A 245 -0.20 9.63 -5.35
CA THR A 245 0.93 10.39 -5.90
C THR A 245 2.29 9.72 -5.78
N ASN A 246 2.48 8.79 -4.86
CA ASN A 246 3.71 7.98 -4.76
C ASN A 246 3.46 6.49 -4.99
N GLY A 247 2.20 6.10 -5.24
CA GLY A 247 1.81 4.74 -5.58
C GLY A 247 1.83 3.73 -4.42
N PHE A 248 2.10 4.17 -3.19
CA PHE A 248 2.14 3.34 -1.99
C PHE A 248 1.25 3.90 -0.88
N GLU A 249 1.48 5.14 -0.47
CA GLU A 249 0.78 5.79 0.61
C GLU A 249 -0.59 6.35 0.16
N MET A 250 -1.57 6.41 1.05
CA MET A 250 -2.92 6.91 0.76
C MET A 250 -2.96 8.40 0.36
N GLN A 251 -1.90 9.14 0.60
CA GLN A 251 -1.85 10.59 0.41
C GLN A 251 -1.74 11.07 -1.05
N TYR A 252 -2.19 12.32 -1.26
CA TYR A 252 -1.97 13.09 -2.48
C TYR A 252 -1.17 14.35 -2.15
N THR A 253 0.08 14.42 -2.61
CA THR A 253 1.00 15.53 -2.36
C THR A 253 0.82 16.67 -3.37
N PHE A 254 -0.42 17.03 -3.67
CA PHE A 254 -0.79 18.07 -4.60
C PHE A 254 -0.67 19.47 -3.99
N ASP A 255 -0.27 20.44 -4.77
CA ASP A 255 -0.42 21.84 -4.42
C ASP A 255 -1.90 22.30 -4.59
N SER A 256 -2.18 23.55 -4.21
CA SER A 256 -3.56 24.08 -4.24
C SER A 256 -4.18 24.14 -5.65
N ALA A 257 -3.37 24.32 -6.69
CA ALA A 257 -3.82 24.33 -8.08
C ALA A 257 -4.15 22.90 -8.51
N GLN A 258 -3.25 21.96 -8.26
CA GLN A 258 -3.44 20.54 -8.56
C GLN A 258 -4.65 19.95 -7.81
N ILE A 259 -4.88 20.33 -6.54
CA ILE A 259 -6.12 19.94 -5.82
C ILE A 259 -7.36 20.47 -6.54
N THR A 260 -7.32 21.70 -7.05
CA THR A 260 -8.45 22.28 -7.80
C THR A 260 -8.67 21.53 -9.11
N ASP A 261 -7.62 21.21 -9.83
CA ASP A 261 -7.67 20.46 -11.08
C ASP A 261 -8.18 19.02 -10.84
N PHE A 262 -7.72 18.36 -9.77
CA PHE A 262 -8.18 17.03 -9.40
C PHE A 262 -9.67 17.00 -9.01
N LYS A 263 -10.14 18.05 -8.33
CA LYS A 263 -11.59 18.25 -8.07
C LYS A 263 -12.37 18.49 -9.36
N THR A 264 -11.79 19.23 -10.32
CA THR A 264 -12.41 19.46 -11.62
C THR A 264 -12.47 18.17 -12.46
N ALA A 265 -11.49 17.28 -12.28
CA ALA A 265 -11.48 15.93 -12.86
C ALA A 265 -12.49 14.97 -12.21
N GLY A 266 -13.26 15.42 -11.22
CA GLY A 266 -14.39 14.68 -10.64
C GLY A 266 -14.13 14.13 -9.23
N TYR A 267 -13.04 14.50 -8.56
CA TYR A 267 -12.78 14.04 -7.19
C TYR A 267 -13.94 14.35 -6.23
N THR A 268 -14.39 13.34 -5.54
CA THR A 268 -15.15 13.41 -4.29
C THR A 268 -14.60 12.41 -3.29
N GLU A 269 -14.77 12.65 -2.00
CA GLU A 269 -14.36 11.67 -0.97
C GLU A 269 -15.03 10.32 -1.18
N GLU A 270 -16.32 10.31 -1.56
CA GLU A 270 -17.09 9.10 -1.79
C GLU A 270 -16.53 8.27 -2.95
N LEU A 271 -16.20 8.90 -4.08
CA LEU A 271 -15.57 8.20 -5.22
C LEU A 271 -14.22 7.59 -4.85
N LEU A 272 -13.42 8.31 -4.07
CA LEU A 272 -12.12 7.79 -3.63
C LEU A 272 -12.28 6.67 -2.59
N ILE A 273 -13.23 6.76 -1.65
CA ILE A 273 -13.56 5.69 -0.71
C ILE A 273 -14.01 4.44 -1.48
N ASN A 274 -14.92 4.59 -2.46
CA ASN A 274 -15.39 3.48 -3.28
C ASN A 274 -14.25 2.82 -4.07
N SER A 275 -13.30 3.62 -4.59
CA SER A 275 -12.11 3.10 -5.25
C SER A 275 -11.26 2.26 -4.29
N TRP A 276 -10.94 2.79 -3.12
CA TRP A 276 -10.15 2.07 -2.11
C TRP A 276 -10.83 0.78 -1.65
N THR A 277 -12.13 0.82 -1.34
CA THR A 277 -12.87 -0.38 -0.88
C THR A 277 -12.93 -1.45 -1.98
N THR A 278 -13.13 -1.04 -3.24
CA THR A 278 -13.05 -1.95 -4.39
C THR A 278 -11.71 -2.66 -4.49
N ILE A 279 -10.62 -1.93 -4.32
CA ILE A 279 -9.26 -2.50 -4.39
C ILE A 279 -8.95 -3.36 -3.16
N ILE A 280 -9.38 -2.97 -1.96
CA ILE A 280 -9.28 -3.79 -0.75
C ILE A 280 -9.95 -5.14 -0.97
N ASP A 281 -11.19 -5.14 -1.50
CA ASP A 281 -11.94 -6.37 -1.76
C ASP A 281 -11.25 -7.25 -2.79
N ALA A 282 -10.63 -6.66 -3.82
CA ALA A 282 -9.86 -7.39 -4.81
C ALA A 282 -8.62 -8.07 -4.19
N TYR A 283 -7.80 -7.34 -3.44
CA TYR A 283 -6.63 -7.92 -2.76
C TYR A 283 -7.02 -8.98 -1.74
N ALA A 284 -8.03 -8.71 -0.91
CA ALA A 284 -8.48 -9.65 0.09
C ALA A 284 -9.05 -10.95 -0.51
N THR A 285 -9.66 -10.88 -1.69
CA THR A 285 -10.14 -12.04 -2.46
C THR A 285 -8.97 -12.80 -3.09
N ALA A 286 -8.03 -12.08 -3.68
CA ALA A 286 -6.86 -12.66 -4.37
C ALA A 286 -5.89 -13.35 -3.39
N PHE A 287 -5.80 -12.86 -2.16
CA PHE A 287 -4.93 -13.39 -1.10
C PHE A 287 -5.73 -13.86 0.13
N PRO A 288 -6.60 -14.89 0.01
CA PRO A 288 -7.58 -15.25 1.03
C PRO A 288 -6.99 -15.70 2.37
N ASN A 289 -5.73 -16.15 2.37
CA ASN A 289 -5.04 -16.68 3.55
C ASN A 289 -3.84 -15.82 3.98
N LYS A 290 -3.71 -14.61 3.45
CA LYS A 290 -2.63 -13.68 3.83
C LYS A 290 -3.21 -12.49 4.59
N PRO A 291 -2.50 -11.97 5.58
CA PRO A 291 -2.79 -10.65 6.10
C PRO A 291 -2.56 -9.60 5.02
N VAL A 292 -3.43 -8.60 5.02
CA VAL A 292 -3.36 -7.45 4.11
C VAL A 292 -3.50 -6.18 4.93
N ASP A 293 -2.86 -5.11 4.51
CA ASP A 293 -3.02 -3.81 5.15
C ASP A 293 -3.11 -2.67 4.15
N VAL A 294 -3.49 -1.51 4.63
CA VAL A 294 -3.49 -0.26 3.89
C VAL A 294 -2.71 0.80 4.66
N GLU A 295 -1.86 1.53 3.96
CA GLU A 295 -1.22 2.71 4.54
C GLU A 295 -2.26 3.82 4.75
N VAL A 296 -2.22 4.52 5.89
CA VAL A 296 -3.23 5.53 6.25
C VAL A 296 -2.65 6.93 6.35
N HIS A 297 -3.23 7.85 5.58
CA HIS A 297 -2.96 9.29 5.61
C HIS A 297 -4.25 10.10 5.53
N PRO A 298 -4.28 11.36 6.03
CA PRO A 298 -5.32 12.31 5.68
C PRO A 298 -5.23 12.65 4.18
N VAL A 299 -6.37 12.70 3.51
CA VAL A 299 -6.45 13.16 2.11
C VAL A 299 -7.02 14.57 2.07
N PHE A 300 -6.26 15.53 1.56
CA PHE A 300 -6.64 16.94 1.52
C PHE A 300 -7.16 17.48 2.86
N PHE A 301 -6.48 17.15 3.96
CA PHE A 301 -6.82 17.49 5.34
C PHE A 301 -8.08 16.83 5.89
N SER A 302 -8.64 15.82 5.20
CA SER A 302 -9.78 15.03 5.66
C SER A 302 -9.32 13.66 6.14
N ASP A 303 -9.79 13.26 7.31
CA ASP A 303 -9.56 11.93 7.90
C ASP A 303 -10.61 10.91 7.45
N LYS A 304 -11.68 11.38 6.77
CA LYS A 304 -12.86 10.59 6.44
C LYS A 304 -12.51 9.39 5.55
N ILE A 305 -11.65 9.58 4.55
CA ILE A 305 -11.28 8.53 3.61
C ILE A 305 -10.57 7.40 4.36
N ALA A 306 -9.54 7.72 5.14
CA ALA A 306 -8.84 6.72 5.94
C ALA A 306 -9.77 6.01 6.93
N THR A 307 -10.68 6.76 7.59
CA THR A 307 -11.64 6.20 8.54
C THR A 307 -12.58 5.19 7.87
N ASP A 308 -13.26 5.61 6.79
CA ASP A 308 -14.27 4.77 6.13
C ASP A 308 -13.64 3.54 5.46
N VAL A 309 -12.46 3.71 4.87
CA VAL A 309 -11.68 2.63 4.25
C VAL A 309 -11.25 1.58 5.28
N VAL A 310 -10.76 2.03 6.44
CA VAL A 310 -10.36 1.14 7.53
C VAL A 310 -11.57 0.44 8.15
N ASP A 311 -12.67 1.16 8.36
CA ASP A 311 -13.91 0.57 8.89
C ASP A 311 -14.47 -0.52 7.96
N HIS A 312 -14.41 -0.32 6.62
CA HIS A 312 -14.77 -1.33 5.63
C HIS A 312 -13.88 -2.58 5.75
N GLY A 313 -12.56 -2.39 5.74
CA GLY A 313 -11.61 -3.51 5.82
C GLY A 313 -11.76 -4.35 7.08
N LEU A 314 -11.89 -3.70 8.25
CA LEU A 314 -12.12 -4.39 9.53
C LEU A 314 -13.46 -5.12 9.56
N ALA A 315 -14.53 -4.51 9.04
CA ALA A 315 -15.86 -5.10 9.05
C ALA A 315 -15.95 -6.38 8.22
N LEU A 316 -15.23 -6.45 7.08
CA LEU A 316 -15.31 -7.60 6.16
C LEU A 316 -14.21 -8.64 6.39
N TYR A 317 -13.01 -8.22 6.80
CA TYR A 317 -11.83 -9.09 6.85
C TYR A 317 -11.27 -9.29 8.26
N GLY A 318 -11.78 -8.56 9.26
CA GLY A 318 -11.45 -8.74 10.68
C GLY A 318 -9.95 -8.73 10.94
N LYS A 319 -9.46 -9.75 11.64
CA LYS A 319 -8.04 -9.88 12.05
C LYS A 319 -7.05 -10.02 10.89
N ARG A 320 -7.53 -10.26 9.67
CA ARG A 320 -6.69 -10.36 8.47
C ARG A 320 -6.38 -9.00 7.85
N PHE A 321 -7.14 -7.96 8.20
CA PHE A 321 -6.95 -6.60 7.70
C PHE A 321 -6.30 -5.71 8.74
N GLY A 322 -5.21 -5.06 8.39
CA GLY A 322 -4.47 -4.14 9.24
C GLY A 322 -4.26 -2.78 8.61
N VAL A 323 -3.44 -1.98 9.26
CA VAL A 323 -3.03 -0.65 8.79
C VAL A 323 -1.53 -0.43 8.96
N LEU A 324 -0.97 0.40 8.09
CA LEU A 324 0.43 0.83 8.13
C LEU A 324 0.50 2.36 8.28
N ALA A 325 1.50 2.85 9.00
CA ALA A 325 1.89 4.26 9.02
C ALA A 325 3.27 4.43 8.40
N ALA A 326 3.36 4.87 7.15
CA ALA A 326 4.65 5.13 6.49
C ALA A 326 5.31 6.46 6.91
N TRP A 327 4.62 7.26 7.67
CA TRP A 327 5.04 8.55 8.23
C TRP A 327 5.58 8.44 9.67
N TRP A 328 5.93 7.27 10.15
CA TRP A 328 6.16 7.02 11.57
C TRP A 328 7.39 7.74 12.12
N SER A 329 7.14 8.59 13.08
CA SER A 329 8.08 9.13 14.07
C SER A 329 7.27 9.56 15.29
N GLU A 330 7.92 9.71 16.45
CA GLU A 330 7.24 10.21 17.65
C GLU A 330 6.59 11.58 17.41
N HIS A 331 7.31 12.48 16.73
CA HIS A 331 6.82 13.81 16.41
C HIS A 331 5.57 13.75 15.52
N ASN A 332 5.60 12.97 14.45
CA ASN A 332 4.48 12.85 13.53
C ASN A 332 3.26 12.23 14.21
N ALA A 333 3.45 11.16 14.96
CA ALA A 333 2.36 10.50 15.67
C ALA A 333 1.67 11.40 16.70
N LYS A 334 2.46 12.19 17.45
CA LYS A 334 1.93 13.01 18.55
C LYS A 334 1.50 14.41 18.15
N ASN A 335 1.97 14.95 17.01
CA ASN A 335 1.75 16.36 16.68
C ASN A 335 1.22 16.60 15.26
N VAL A 336 1.45 15.71 14.30
CA VAL A 336 1.07 15.92 12.88
C VAL A 336 -0.11 15.03 12.49
N TYR A 337 0.02 13.72 12.66
CA TYR A 337 -0.96 12.72 12.25
C TYR A 337 -1.71 12.09 13.43
N THR A 338 -2.14 12.92 14.38
CA THR A 338 -2.77 12.46 15.64
C THR A 338 -4.06 11.65 15.43
N SER A 339 -4.84 11.99 14.41
CA SER A 339 -6.03 11.24 14.00
C SER A 339 -5.68 9.88 13.41
N MET A 340 -4.68 9.83 12.53
CA MET A 340 -4.17 8.57 11.97
C MET A 340 -3.58 7.68 13.06
N PHE A 341 -2.82 8.24 14.00
CA PHE A 341 -2.33 7.51 15.17
C PHE A 341 -3.47 6.94 16.02
N THR A 342 -4.59 7.63 16.08
CA THR A 342 -5.80 7.12 16.75
C THR A 342 -6.42 5.95 15.99
N ILE A 343 -6.41 5.98 14.65
CA ILE A 343 -6.81 4.85 13.80
C ILE A 343 -5.90 3.64 14.05
N LEU A 344 -4.58 3.82 14.03
CA LEU A 344 -3.64 2.71 14.31
C LEU A 344 -3.95 2.04 15.65
N LYS A 345 -4.14 2.85 16.71
CA LYS A 345 -4.46 2.33 18.05
C LYS A 345 -5.83 1.64 18.13
N LYS A 346 -6.80 2.04 17.31
CA LYS A 346 -8.09 1.35 17.18
C LYS A 346 -7.88 -0.01 16.53
N VAL A 347 -7.23 -0.04 15.37
CA VAL A 347 -7.02 -1.26 14.58
C VAL A 347 -6.18 -2.26 15.36
N GLN A 348 -5.12 -1.85 16.06
CA GLN A 348 -4.28 -2.73 16.86
C GLN A 348 -5.04 -3.53 17.93
N LYS A 349 -6.17 -3.01 18.42
CA LYS A 349 -7.01 -3.73 19.40
C LYS A 349 -7.87 -4.83 18.76
N GLU A 350 -8.13 -4.73 17.49
CA GLU A 350 -9.04 -5.59 16.74
C GLU A 350 -8.29 -6.53 15.78
N SER A 351 -7.12 -6.06 15.30
CA SER A 351 -6.28 -6.75 14.31
C SER A 351 -4.80 -6.42 14.54
N PHE A 352 -4.11 -5.83 13.54
CA PHE A 352 -2.71 -5.43 13.65
C PHE A 352 -2.49 -4.03 13.04
N ALA A 353 -1.50 -3.33 13.57
CA ALA A 353 -0.98 -2.11 12.98
C ALA A 353 0.55 -2.17 12.86
N GLY A 354 1.05 -1.73 11.73
CA GLY A 354 2.48 -1.65 11.45
C GLY A 354 2.96 -0.22 11.28
N VAL A 355 4.27 -0.04 11.29
CA VAL A 355 4.92 1.25 11.10
C VAL A 355 6.10 1.15 10.15
N GLN A 356 6.26 2.16 9.28
CA GLN A 356 7.48 2.40 8.51
C GLN A 356 8.08 3.72 8.98
N LEU A 357 9.36 3.74 9.31
CA LEU A 357 10.08 4.96 9.74
C LEU A 357 10.00 6.01 8.64
N VAL A 358 9.64 7.25 9.00
CA VAL A 358 9.50 8.38 8.05
C VAL A 358 10.82 8.74 7.36
N GLY A 359 11.94 8.36 7.92
CA GLY A 359 13.27 8.63 7.38
C GLY A 359 14.35 7.86 8.15
N ALA A 360 15.56 7.89 7.62
CA ALA A 360 16.74 7.28 8.22
C ALA A 360 17.54 8.27 9.06
N VAL A 361 18.40 7.77 9.94
CA VAL A 361 19.32 8.58 10.76
C VAL A 361 20.39 9.21 9.87
N SER A 362 20.53 10.52 9.99
CA SER A 362 21.59 11.32 9.33
C SER A 362 21.62 11.25 7.79
N THR A 363 20.59 10.71 7.16
CA THR A 363 20.47 10.59 5.71
C THR A 363 19.10 11.04 5.20
N GLY A 364 19.00 11.40 3.91
CA GLY A 364 17.76 11.85 3.30
C GLY A 364 17.49 13.35 3.48
N LEU A 365 16.30 13.79 3.12
CA LEU A 365 15.90 15.22 3.15
C LEU A 365 15.63 15.72 4.57
N ASN A 366 15.17 14.83 5.46
CA ASN A 366 14.87 15.11 6.87
C ASN A 366 15.34 13.96 7.73
N PRO A 367 16.65 13.90 7.96
CA PRO A 367 17.23 12.82 8.71
C PRO A 367 16.75 12.85 10.17
N LEU A 368 16.47 11.69 10.72
CA LEU A 368 16.25 11.51 12.15
C LEU A 368 17.58 11.65 12.89
N THR A 369 17.51 11.98 14.18
CA THR A 369 18.61 11.71 15.11
C THR A 369 18.47 10.30 15.68
N GLU A 370 19.52 9.77 16.31
CA GLU A 370 19.47 8.47 16.99
C GLU A 370 18.41 8.48 18.11
N GLU A 371 18.29 9.58 18.86
CA GLU A 371 17.27 9.73 19.91
C GLU A 371 15.85 9.73 19.33
N GLN A 372 15.66 10.32 18.14
CA GLN A 372 14.36 10.32 17.45
C GLN A 372 14.01 8.93 16.92
N LEU A 373 14.99 8.19 16.41
CA LEU A 373 14.81 6.80 16.04
C LEU A 373 14.41 5.97 17.28
N ALA A 374 15.18 6.07 18.36
CA ALA A 374 14.88 5.36 19.60
C ALA A 374 13.48 5.67 20.14
N ALA A 375 13.08 6.95 20.14
CA ALA A 375 11.74 7.36 20.56
C ALA A 375 10.63 6.81 19.64
N ALA A 376 10.88 6.75 18.32
CA ALA A 376 9.93 6.18 17.36
C ALA A 376 9.73 4.67 17.57
N LEU A 377 10.82 3.92 17.73
CA LEU A 377 10.78 2.48 18.00
C LEU A 377 10.08 2.19 19.33
N GLN A 378 10.45 2.88 20.41
CA GLN A 378 9.83 2.70 21.73
C GLN A 378 8.33 3.03 21.70
N LEU A 379 7.92 4.11 21.00
CA LEU A 379 6.50 4.46 20.88
C LEU A 379 5.71 3.37 20.14
N ALA A 380 6.29 2.71 19.16
CA ALA A 380 5.65 1.59 18.47
C ALA A 380 5.46 0.40 19.42
N ILE A 381 6.49 0.00 20.15
CA ILE A 381 6.42 -1.06 21.18
C ILE A 381 5.36 -0.74 22.23
N ASP A 382 5.34 0.48 22.78
CA ASP A 382 4.39 0.91 23.81
C ASP A 382 2.92 0.83 23.36
N ASN A 383 2.67 0.84 22.03
CA ASN A 383 1.33 0.73 21.46
C ASN A 383 1.03 -0.64 20.83
N GLY A 384 1.95 -1.60 20.91
CA GLY A 384 1.78 -2.95 20.38
C GLY A 384 1.97 -3.06 18.86
N PHE A 385 2.58 -2.06 18.21
CA PHE A 385 2.87 -2.10 16.78
C PHE A 385 4.16 -2.87 16.57
N TYR A 386 4.04 -4.17 16.39
CA TYR A 386 5.18 -5.09 16.36
C TYR A 386 5.68 -5.41 14.95
N TYR A 387 5.06 -4.91 13.89
CA TYR A 387 5.59 -4.91 12.53
C TYR A 387 6.24 -3.56 12.26
N MET A 388 7.56 -3.56 11.99
CA MET A 388 8.34 -2.34 11.84
C MET A 388 9.22 -2.40 10.59
N GLU A 389 9.10 -1.40 9.72
CA GLU A 389 9.95 -1.22 8.56
C GLU A 389 11.00 -0.15 8.82
N ILE A 390 12.26 -0.57 8.82
CA ILE A 390 13.43 0.28 9.06
C ILE A 390 14.22 0.43 7.76
N TRP A 391 14.72 1.64 7.49
CA TRP A 391 15.47 1.89 6.28
C TRP A 391 16.82 1.15 6.26
N ASN A 392 17.21 0.66 5.07
CA ASN A 392 18.47 -0.06 4.86
C ASN A 392 19.71 0.69 5.36
N ASN A 393 19.72 2.04 5.27
CA ASN A 393 20.84 2.84 5.76
C ASN A 393 21.02 2.74 7.28
N ASP A 394 19.92 2.66 8.03
CA ASP A 394 19.97 2.50 9.49
C ASP A 394 20.32 1.06 9.86
N LEU A 395 19.78 0.09 9.14
CA LEU A 395 20.11 -1.33 9.33
C LEU A 395 21.60 -1.62 9.04
N ALA A 396 22.18 -0.96 8.03
CA ALA A 396 23.60 -1.08 7.70
C ALA A 396 24.53 -0.28 8.63
N ASN A 397 23.97 0.59 9.47
CA ASN A 397 24.74 1.44 10.39
C ASN A 397 25.08 0.68 11.68
N THR A 398 26.33 0.23 11.80
CA THR A 398 26.79 -0.51 12.99
C THR A 398 26.67 0.25 14.31
N GLN A 399 26.55 1.58 14.30
CA GLN A 399 26.32 2.37 15.50
C GLN A 399 24.90 2.22 16.04
N LEU A 400 23.95 1.83 15.17
CA LEU A 400 22.55 1.62 15.51
C LEU A 400 22.21 0.15 15.82
N SER A 401 23.15 -0.78 15.60
CA SER A 401 22.91 -2.22 15.74
C SER A 401 22.35 -2.59 17.12
N ASP A 402 22.93 -2.08 18.21
CA ASP A 402 22.46 -2.39 19.56
C ASP A 402 21.04 -1.87 19.80
N LEU A 403 20.73 -0.67 19.30
CA LEU A 403 19.39 -0.09 19.43
C LEU A 403 18.35 -0.94 18.69
N ILE A 404 18.64 -1.31 17.43
CA ILE A 404 17.71 -2.07 16.59
C ILE A 404 17.56 -3.50 17.12
N THR A 405 18.67 -4.17 17.48
CA THR A 405 18.64 -5.52 18.09
C THR A 405 17.82 -5.53 19.38
N ASN A 406 17.99 -4.51 20.25
CA ASN A 406 17.21 -4.43 21.49
C ASN A 406 15.71 -4.25 21.19
N ASN A 407 15.35 -3.47 20.17
CA ASN A 407 13.97 -3.30 19.74
C ASN A 407 13.39 -4.63 19.22
N ASP A 408 14.13 -5.35 18.42
CA ASP A 408 13.73 -6.64 17.87
C ASP A 408 13.50 -7.68 18.99
N ASN A 409 14.43 -7.79 19.95
CA ASN A 409 14.26 -8.62 21.14
C ASN A 409 12.97 -8.26 21.94
N LEU A 410 12.58 -6.98 21.96
CA LEU A 410 11.33 -6.57 22.59
C LEU A 410 10.10 -7.04 21.80
N ILE A 411 10.17 -6.98 20.47
CA ILE A 411 9.11 -7.53 19.59
C ILE A 411 8.96 -9.02 19.86
N GLU A 412 10.04 -9.79 19.80
CA GLU A 412 10.04 -11.23 20.05
C GLU A 412 9.46 -11.57 21.43
N ALA A 413 9.92 -10.90 22.49
CA ALA A 413 9.45 -11.12 23.84
C ALA A 413 7.94 -10.87 24.02
N GLN A 414 7.39 -9.85 23.38
CA GLN A 414 5.96 -9.51 23.44
C GLN A 414 5.11 -10.48 22.61
N THR A 415 5.65 -10.99 21.51
CA THR A 415 4.91 -11.87 20.58
C THR A 415 5.03 -13.36 20.92
N ALA A 416 5.99 -13.76 21.77
CA ALA A 416 6.10 -15.12 22.27
C ALA A 416 5.04 -15.48 23.34
N VAL A 417 4.37 -14.48 23.92
CA VAL A 417 3.38 -14.64 25.01
C VAL A 417 1.94 -14.62 24.49
N GLN A 418 1.73 -14.26 23.23
CA GLN A 418 0.43 -14.27 22.55
C GLN A 418 0.19 -15.60 21.80
#